data_aa5ff89b5a6137e2f67be0b2656c8cd9
#
_entry.id   aa5ff89b5a6137e2f67be0b2656c8cd9
#
_cell.length_a   1.000
_cell.length_b   1.000
_cell.length_c   1.000
_cell.angle_alpha   90.00
_cell.angle_beta   90.00
_cell.angle_gamma   90.00
#
_symmetry.space_group_name_H-M   'P 1'
#
loop_
_entity.id
_entity.type
_entity.pdbx_description
1 polymer ?
#
loop_
_entity_poly.entity_id
_entity_poly.type
_entity_poly.pdbx_seq_one_letter_code
_entity_poly.pdbx_strand_id
1 'polypeptide(L)'
;NICKAEDIDIKKISPKYILAVIDKWKNKGLYPEDVVLKKRDHLEKSFLNIYKIYQKKILDLNAADFTDLILHTVKIFKNYKDIADLYSRKFKYILVDEYQDTNFIQSEWLRYLSEHNMNISCVGDDDQSIYSWRGAEIKNFLEFDKVYKDTKIIRLEKNYRSTQNILSVASKLIENNQNRVGKTLYTNHDEGDLVTLSCFRNVKDEAAEIGSEIENLNKLYSLNEIAILVRAIFQTREFEERFLKIGLPYRIIGGIKFYERAEIKDCIAYLRCIFQPQDDLSFERILNVPKRSIGDTTIKNINDYAKQNGCSLEVASKKLIEENKIKPKTKIGLSSLLNLLQKWRNDLKNKTNHNKLLQIVLDESGYSEMLKNKKDLENENRLENIKEL
;
A
#
# COMPACT_ATOMS: atom_id res chain seq x y z
N ASN A 1 -9.81 -10.50 -10.89
CA ASN A 1 -10.96 -10.63 -11.79
C ASN A 1 -10.59 -10.25 -13.24
N ILE A 2 -9.99 -9.06 -13.51
CA ILE A 2 -9.61 -8.62 -14.87
C ILE A 2 -8.72 -9.67 -15.57
N CYS A 3 -7.67 -10.17 -14.91
CA CYS A 3 -6.77 -11.18 -15.49
C CYS A 3 -7.47 -12.47 -15.90
N LYS A 4 -8.48 -12.90 -15.14
CA LYS A 4 -9.30 -14.07 -15.49
C LYS A 4 -10.22 -13.81 -16.68
N ALA A 5 -10.73 -12.59 -16.81
CA ALA A 5 -11.60 -12.19 -17.93
C ALA A 5 -10.81 -12.04 -19.25
N GLU A 6 -9.52 -11.79 -19.17
CA GLU A 6 -8.60 -11.63 -20.30
C GLU A 6 -7.76 -12.91 -20.56
N ASP A 7 -8.21 -14.07 -20.07
CA ASP A 7 -7.61 -15.42 -20.27
C ASP A 7 -6.11 -15.50 -19.90
N ILE A 8 -5.68 -14.68 -18.93
CA ILE A 8 -4.31 -14.78 -18.43
C ILE A 8 -4.21 -15.91 -17.43
N ASP A 9 -3.26 -16.80 -17.66
CA ASP A 9 -2.92 -17.86 -16.71
C ASP A 9 -2.28 -17.26 -15.44
N ILE A 10 -3.14 -17.00 -14.45
CA ILE A 10 -2.72 -16.41 -13.17
C ILE A 10 -1.76 -17.29 -12.35
N LYS A 11 -1.59 -18.58 -12.73
CA LYS A 11 -0.58 -19.46 -12.12
C LYS A 11 0.80 -19.16 -12.65
N LYS A 12 0.91 -18.75 -13.93
CA LYS A 12 2.18 -18.35 -14.56
C LYS A 12 2.52 -16.90 -14.32
N ILE A 13 1.52 -16.01 -14.37
CA ILE A 13 1.70 -14.56 -14.24
C ILE A 13 0.80 -14.05 -13.13
N SER A 14 1.38 -13.68 -12.00
CA SER A 14 0.58 -13.20 -10.88
C SER A 14 -0.04 -11.83 -11.16
N PRO A 15 -1.27 -11.57 -10.70
CA PRO A 15 -1.89 -10.24 -10.81
C PRO A 15 -1.04 -9.12 -10.17
N LYS A 16 -0.27 -9.45 -9.12
CA LYS A 16 0.68 -8.51 -8.49
C LYS A 16 1.79 -8.08 -9.43
N TYR A 17 2.29 -8.99 -10.26
CA TYR A 17 3.31 -8.67 -11.25
C TYR A 17 2.78 -7.72 -12.32
N ILE A 18 1.56 -7.97 -12.83
CA ILE A 18 0.92 -7.10 -13.80
C ILE A 18 0.68 -5.71 -13.22
N LEU A 19 0.22 -5.64 -11.97
CA LEU A 19 0.02 -4.37 -11.28
C LEU A 19 1.35 -3.60 -11.15
N ALA A 20 2.44 -4.29 -10.80
CA ALA A 20 3.76 -3.66 -10.74
C ALA A 20 4.24 -3.12 -12.09
N VAL A 21 3.89 -3.79 -13.21
CA VAL A 21 4.17 -3.26 -14.56
C VAL A 21 3.33 -2.02 -14.85
N ILE A 22 2.05 -2.01 -14.49
CA ILE A 22 1.18 -0.84 -14.61
C ILE A 22 1.73 0.33 -13.80
N ASP A 23 2.09 0.10 -12.54
CA ASP A 23 2.69 1.10 -11.66
C ASP A 23 3.99 1.67 -12.25
N LYS A 24 4.81 0.81 -12.87
CA LYS A 24 6.04 1.26 -13.55
C LYS A 24 5.74 2.20 -14.72
N TRP A 25 4.68 1.95 -15.50
CA TRP A 25 4.25 2.86 -16.56
C TRP A 25 3.72 4.17 -16.00
N LYS A 26 2.85 4.11 -15.00
CA LYS A 26 2.32 5.30 -14.31
C LYS A 26 3.42 6.16 -13.68
N ASN A 27 4.40 5.54 -13.02
CA ASN A 27 5.54 6.23 -12.42
C ASN A 27 6.43 6.94 -13.46
N LYS A 28 6.35 6.52 -14.72
CA LYS A 28 6.96 7.20 -15.88
C LYS A 28 6.04 8.22 -16.56
N GLY A 29 4.89 8.51 -15.98
CA GLY A 29 3.93 9.46 -16.53
C GLY A 29 3.13 8.95 -17.72
N LEU A 30 3.11 7.62 -17.97
CA LEU A 30 2.48 7.03 -19.14
C LEU A 30 1.05 6.56 -18.82
N TYR A 31 0.07 7.11 -19.53
CA TYR A 31 -1.27 6.56 -19.61
C TYR A 31 -1.32 5.37 -20.58
N PRO A 32 -2.41 4.56 -20.60
CA PRO A 32 -2.52 3.44 -21.53
C PRO A 32 -2.30 3.81 -23.01
N GLU A 33 -2.69 5.03 -23.39
CA GLU A 33 -2.52 5.56 -24.75
C GLU A 33 -1.08 5.97 -25.07
N ASP A 34 -0.29 6.28 -24.06
CA ASP A 34 1.11 6.78 -24.21
C ASP A 34 2.13 5.62 -24.21
N VAL A 35 1.70 4.41 -23.88
CA VAL A 35 2.61 3.26 -23.80
C VAL A 35 2.99 2.79 -25.19
N VAL A 36 4.27 2.94 -25.54
CA VAL A 36 4.84 2.43 -26.79
C VAL A 36 5.44 1.05 -26.57
N LEU A 37 4.87 0.04 -27.21
CA LEU A 37 5.32 -1.35 -27.10
C LEU A 37 6.43 -1.68 -28.09
N LYS A 38 7.36 -2.53 -27.70
CA LYS A 38 8.34 -3.13 -28.61
C LYS A 38 7.63 -4.10 -29.57
N LYS A 39 7.97 -4.05 -30.85
CA LYS A 39 7.22 -4.67 -31.97
C LYS A 39 6.91 -6.17 -31.89
N ARG A 40 7.34 -6.95 -30.89
CA ARG A 40 7.17 -8.42 -30.82
C ARG A 40 6.78 -8.97 -29.44
N ASP A 41 6.40 -8.16 -28.48
CA ASP A 41 6.08 -8.66 -27.13
C ASP A 41 4.55 -8.81 -26.97
N HIS A 42 4.05 -10.04 -27.20
CA HIS A 42 2.65 -10.40 -26.99
C HIS A 42 2.21 -10.23 -25.53
N LEU A 43 3.15 -10.42 -24.60
CA LEU A 43 2.89 -10.34 -23.18
C LEU A 43 2.65 -8.87 -22.74
N GLU A 44 3.53 -7.97 -23.19
CA GLU A 44 3.35 -6.53 -22.95
C GLU A 44 2.04 -6.00 -23.55
N LYS A 45 1.60 -6.53 -24.71
CA LYS A 45 0.29 -6.18 -25.29
C LYS A 45 -0.86 -6.57 -24.35
N SER A 46 -0.82 -7.77 -23.79
CA SER A 46 -1.82 -8.22 -22.83
C SER A 46 -1.83 -7.36 -21.57
N PHE A 47 -0.66 -6.98 -21.06
CA PHE A 47 -0.56 -6.08 -19.90
C PHE A 47 -1.11 -4.68 -20.21
N LEU A 48 -0.85 -4.16 -21.42
CA LEU A 48 -1.42 -2.88 -21.83
C LEU A 48 -2.94 -2.95 -21.94
N ASN A 49 -3.50 -4.05 -22.46
CA ASN A 49 -4.95 -4.25 -22.48
C ASN A 49 -5.55 -4.29 -21.06
N ILE A 50 -4.89 -5.01 -20.14
CA ILE A 50 -5.28 -5.03 -18.72
C ILE A 50 -5.19 -3.62 -18.14
N TYR A 51 -4.17 -2.84 -18.47
CA TYR A 51 -4.02 -1.47 -17.97
C TYR A 51 -5.21 -0.59 -18.42
N LYS A 52 -5.63 -0.69 -19.69
CA LYS A 52 -6.82 0.02 -20.19
C LYS A 52 -8.09 -0.34 -19.41
N ILE A 53 -8.33 -1.64 -19.21
CA ILE A 53 -9.49 -2.13 -18.48
C ILE A 53 -9.43 -1.72 -17.00
N TYR A 54 -8.25 -1.83 -16.40
CA TYR A 54 -7.99 -1.44 -15.00
C TYR A 54 -8.28 0.05 -14.79
N GLN A 55 -7.75 0.91 -15.66
CA GLN A 55 -7.93 2.35 -15.55
C GLN A 55 -9.40 2.76 -15.74
N LYS A 56 -10.10 2.14 -16.72
CA LYS A 56 -11.53 2.34 -16.89
C LYS A 56 -12.31 1.91 -15.65
N LYS A 57 -12.00 0.74 -15.08
CA LYS A 57 -12.70 0.23 -13.89
C LYS A 57 -12.48 1.12 -12.67
N ILE A 58 -11.30 1.67 -12.48
CA ILE A 58 -11.02 2.63 -11.39
C ILE A 58 -11.86 3.90 -11.58
N LEU A 59 -11.95 4.42 -12.79
CA LEU A 59 -12.78 5.59 -13.10
C LEU A 59 -14.27 5.30 -12.87
N ASP A 60 -14.77 4.14 -13.30
CA ASP A 60 -16.16 3.73 -13.10
C ASP A 60 -16.51 3.61 -11.59
N LEU A 61 -15.52 3.27 -10.76
CA LEU A 61 -15.64 3.22 -9.30
C LEU A 61 -15.45 4.58 -8.62
N ASN A 62 -15.25 5.66 -9.39
CA ASN A 62 -14.87 6.98 -8.87
C ASN A 62 -13.73 6.91 -7.86
N ALA A 63 -12.70 6.15 -8.21
CA ALA A 63 -11.52 5.90 -7.40
C ALA A 63 -10.23 6.25 -8.15
N ALA A 64 -9.14 6.37 -7.41
CA ALA A 64 -7.79 6.53 -7.92
C ALA A 64 -6.85 5.66 -7.07
N ASP A 65 -5.84 5.04 -7.68
CA ASP A 65 -4.76 4.46 -6.91
C ASP A 65 -3.73 5.54 -6.51
N PHE A 66 -2.76 5.17 -5.65
CA PHE A 66 -1.79 6.14 -5.15
C PHE A 66 -0.96 6.80 -6.26
N THR A 67 -0.63 6.05 -7.31
CA THR A 67 0.14 6.58 -8.43
C THR A 67 -0.71 7.49 -9.31
N ASP A 68 -2.01 7.21 -9.45
CA ASP A 68 -2.96 8.07 -10.14
C ASP A 68 -3.05 9.48 -9.54
N LEU A 69 -2.91 9.61 -8.22
CA LEU A 69 -3.00 10.92 -7.56
C LEU A 69 -1.99 11.92 -8.13
N ILE A 70 -0.76 11.48 -8.36
CA ILE A 70 0.28 12.32 -8.94
C ILE A 70 0.14 12.38 -10.47
N LEU A 71 -0.10 11.24 -11.12
CA LEU A 71 -0.24 11.15 -12.57
C LEU A 71 -1.34 12.08 -13.09
N HIS A 72 -2.52 12.07 -12.47
CA HIS A 72 -3.62 12.94 -12.86
C HIS A 72 -3.34 14.41 -12.55
N THR A 73 -2.68 14.72 -11.44
CA THR A 73 -2.27 16.08 -11.10
C THR A 73 -1.31 16.64 -12.14
N VAL A 74 -0.30 15.88 -12.55
CA VAL A 74 0.63 16.30 -13.61
C VAL A 74 -0.10 16.47 -14.95
N LYS A 75 -1.04 15.61 -15.28
CA LYS A 75 -1.87 15.75 -16.50
C LYS A 75 -2.71 17.03 -16.47
N ILE A 76 -3.28 17.39 -15.31
CA ILE A 76 -4.00 18.65 -15.13
C ILE A 76 -3.06 19.82 -15.37
N PHE A 77 -1.89 19.86 -14.76
CA PHE A 77 -0.92 20.94 -14.92
C PHE A 77 -0.42 21.07 -16.39
N LYS A 78 -0.23 19.93 -17.06
CA LYS A 78 0.15 19.90 -18.47
C LYS A 78 -0.92 20.48 -19.39
N ASN A 79 -2.18 20.19 -19.12
CA ASN A 79 -3.30 20.56 -20.00
C ASN A 79 -3.93 21.92 -19.65
N TYR A 80 -3.83 22.37 -18.41
CA TYR A 80 -4.43 23.60 -17.91
C TYR A 80 -3.36 24.50 -17.28
N LYS A 81 -2.76 25.35 -18.12
CA LYS A 81 -1.66 26.23 -17.69
C LYS A 81 -2.07 27.21 -16.59
N ASP A 82 -3.30 27.70 -16.63
CA ASP A 82 -3.86 28.59 -15.60
C ASP A 82 -3.85 27.94 -14.22
N ILE A 83 -4.17 26.64 -14.14
CA ILE A 83 -4.11 25.85 -12.91
C ILE A 83 -2.66 25.66 -12.48
N ALA A 84 -1.76 25.27 -13.40
CA ALA A 84 -0.35 25.12 -13.08
C ALA A 84 0.25 26.44 -12.55
N ASP A 85 -0.03 27.55 -13.21
CA ASP A 85 0.40 28.89 -12.80
C ASP A 85 -0.15 29.28 -11.43
N LEU A 86 -1.41 28.98 -11.15
CA LEU A 86 -2.01 29.23 -9.85
C LEU A 86 -1.24 28.54 -8.73
N TYR A 87 -0.94 27.24 -8.89
CA TYR A 87 -0.25 26.48 -7.86
C TYR A 87 1.25 26.83 -7.78
N SER A 88 1.93 27.09 -8.89
CA SER A 88 3.34 27.51 -8.87
C SER A 88 3.54 28.88 -8.22
N ARG A 89 2.56 29.80 -8.33
CA ARG A 89 2.56 31.08 -7.61
C ARG A 89 2.20 30.94 -6.14
N LYS A 90 1.35 29.96 -5.81
CA LYS A 90 0.91 29.72 -4.42
C LYS A 90 2.06 29.23 -3.54
N PHE A 91 2.90 28.35 -4.06
CA PHE A 91 4.03 27.78 -3.32
C PHE A 91 5.30 28.60 -3.56
N LYS A 92 5.54 29.55 -2.66
CA LYS A 92 6.73 30.44 -2.72
C LYS A 92 8.03 29.73 -2.35
N TYR A 93 7.94 28.71 -1.51
CA TYR A 93 9.06 27.90 -1.03
C TYR A 93 8.66 26.44 -1.12
N ILE A 94 9.50 25.63 -1.72
CA ILE A 94 9.29 24.18 -1.84
C ILE A 94 10.50 23.51 -1.19
N LEU A 95 10.24 22.69 -0.16
CA LEU A 95 11.25 21.89 0.54
C LEU A 95 10.91 20.42 0.30
N VAL A 96 11.88 19.68 -0.21
CA VAL A 96 11.74 18.26 -0.52
C VAL A 96 12.78 17.49 0.26
N ASP A 97 12.34 16.52 1.04
CA ASP A 97 13.19 15.59 1.76
C ASP A 97 13.25 14.24 1.04
N GLU A 98 14.32 13.47 1.28
CA GLU A 98 14.56 12.15 0.68
C GLU A 98 14.44 12.15 -0.85
N TYR A 99 15.00 13.18 -1.51
CA TYR A 99 14.79 13.40 -2.95
C TYR A 99 15.36 12.27 -3.81
N GLN A 100 16.34 11.49 -3.33
CA GLN A 100 16.89 10.31 -4.01
C GLN A 100 15.85 9.20 -4.22
N ASP A 101 14.74 9.21 -3.46
CA ASP A 101 13.66 8.21 -3.56
C ASP A 101 12.53 8.62 -4.51
N THR A 102 12.67 9.77 -5.18
CA THR A 102 11.67 10.26 -6.11
C THR A 102 11.70 9.52 -7.44
N ASN A 103 10.50 9.26 -8.00
CA ASN A 103 10.35 8.73 -9.35
C ASN A 103 10.18 9.87 -10.38
N PHE A 104 10.13 9.51 -11.67
CA PHE A 104 10.02 10.47 -12.77
C PHE A 104 8.78 11.38 -12.63
N ILE A 105 7.59 10.83 -12.38
CA ILE A 105 6.37 11.64 -12.32
C ILE A 105 6.34 12.57 -11.11
N GLN A 106 6.96 12.19 -9.99
CA GLN A 106 7.14 13.07 -8.83
C GLN A 106 8.08 14.22 -9.13
N SER A 107 9.19 13.97 -9.83
CA SER A 107 10.09 15.01 -10.29
C SER A 107 9.41 15.99 -11.26
N GLU A 108 8.62 15.49 -12.21
CA GLU A 108 7.81 16.33 -13.11
C GLU A 108 6.77 17.17 -12.35
N TRP A 109 6.11 16.59 -11.36
CA TRP A 109 5.18 17.32 -10.51
C TRP A 109 5.86 18.49 -9.79
N LEU A 110 7.03 18.26 -9.20
CA LEU A 110 7.83 19.30 -8.54
C LEU A 110 8.28 20.38 -9.54
N ARG A 111 8.62 20.01 -10.76
CA ARG A 111 8.99 20.95 -11.82
C ARG A 111 7.84 21.94 -12.12
N TYR A 112 6.60 21.45 -12.28
CA TYR A 112 5.44 22.31 -12.46
C TYR A 112 5.20 23.24 -11.27
N LEU A 113 5.31 22.72 -10.05
CA LEU A 113 5.09 23.51 -8.83
C LEU A 113 6.15 24.60 -8.63
N SER A 114 7.38 24.37 -9.07
CA SER A 114 8.48 25.33 -8.91
C SER A 114 8.66 26.29 -10.09
N GLU A 115 7.95 26.12 -11.20
CA GLU A 115 8.19 26.80 -12.48
C GLU A 115 8.19 28.33 -12.36
N HIS A 116 7.31 28.91 -11.55
CA HIS A 116 7.23 30.37 -11.40
C HIS A 116 8.31 30.95 -10.49
N ASN A 117 8.56 30.34 -9.36
CA ASN A 117 9.44 30.91 -8.33
C ASN A 117 10.86 30.35 -8.36
N MET A 118 11.08 29.16 -8.94
CA MET A 118 12.33 28.39 -8.93
C MET A 118 12.97 28.25 -7.54
N ASN A 119 12.17 28.45 -6.49
CA ASN A 119 12.63 28.44 -5.10
C ASN A 119 12.36 27.08 -4.47
N ILE A 120 13.18 26.13 -4.87
CA ILE A 120 13.09 24.73 -4.41
C ILE A 120 14.39 24.35 -3.73
N SER A 121 14.29 23.70 -2.58
CA SER A 121 15.41 23.11 -1.85
C SER A 121 15.16 21.62 -1.67
N CYS A 122 16.05 20.80 -2.19
CA CYS A 122 15.97 19.35 -2.08
C CYS A 122 17.08 18.83 -1.18
N VAL A 123 16.71 17.97 -0.23
CA VAL A 123 17.64 17.27 0.63
C VAL A 123 17.56 15.78 0.29
N GLY A 124 18.69 15.12 0.29
CA GLY A 124 18.77 13.69 -0.01
C GLY A 124 20.15 13.12 0.20
N ASP A 125 20.24 11.83 0.11
CA ASP A 125 21.46 11.06 0.27
C ASP A 125 21.51 9.94 -0.78
N ASP A 126 22.37 10.07 -1.76
CA ASP A 126 22.53 9.08 -2.84
C ASP A 126 22.95 7.70 -2.31
N ASP A 127 23.67 7.66 -1.18
CA ASP A 127 24.08 6.41 -0.52
C ASP A 127 22.89 5.68 0.15
N GLN A 128 21.75 6.37 0.36
CA GLN A 128 20.52 5.81 0.91
C GLN A 128 19.45 5.48 -0.14
N SER A 129 19.78 5.57 -1.43
CA SER A 129 18.85 5.25 -2.53
C SER A 129 18.61 3.75 -2.64
N ILE A 130 17.60 3.23 -1.92
CA ILE A 130 17.26 1.80 -1.85
C ILE A 130 15.89 1.48 -2.47
N TYR A 131 15.20 2.45 -3.09
CA TYR A 131 13.84 2.28 -3.62
C TYR A 131 13.76 2.23 -5.16
N SER A 132 14.86 1.92 -5.86
CA SER A 132 14.85 1.74 -7.33
C SER A 132 13.84 0.68 -7.80
N TRP A 133 13.63 -0.37 -7.01
CA TRP A 133 12.62 -1.41 -7.27
C TRP A 133 11.17 -0.89 -7.17
N ARG A 134 10.94 0.24 -6.51
CA ARG A 134 9.65 0.96 -6.46
C ARG A 134 9.53 2.04 -7.54
N GLY A 135 10.53 2.18 -8.42
CA GLY A 135 10.54 3.16 -9.49
C GLY A 135 11.25 4.47 -9.14
N ALA A 136 11.95 4.55 -8.00
CA ALA A 136 12.82 5.68 -7.71
C ALA A 136 13.93 5.78 -8.74
N GLU A 137 14.22 7.00 -9.20
CA GLU A 137 15.24 7.28 -10.19
C GLU A 137 16.32 8.20 -9.58
N ILE A 138 17.42 7.60 -9.13
CA ILE A 138 18.55 8.34 -8.54
C ILE A 138 19.08 9.47 -9.45
N LYS A 139 18.86 9.37 -10.74
CA LYS A 139 19.23 10.43 -11.71
C LYS A 139 18.55 11.76 -11.38
N ASN A 140 17.32 11.77 -10.86
CA ASN A 140 16.65 12.99 -10.47
C ASN A 140 17.48 13.78 -9.44
N PHE A 141 18.12 13.06 -8.51
CA PHE A 141 19.00 13.66 -7.50
C PHE A 141 20.35 14.06 -8.08
N LEU A 142 21.01 13.15 -8.80
CA LEU A 142 22.34 13.37 -9.35
C LEU A 142 22.40 14.45 -10.46
N GLU A 143 21.28 14.68 -11.14
CA GLU A 143 21.17 15.64 -12.25
C GLU A 143 20.30 16.85 -11.90
N PHE A 144 20.09 17.11 -10.62
CA PHE A 144 19.24 18.21 -10.14
C PHE A 144 19.71 19.58 -10.66
N ASP A 145 21.02 19.82 -10.65
CA ASP A 145 21.65 21.05 -11.13
C ASP A 145 21.50 21.26 -12.65
N LYS A 146 21.28 20.19 -13.42
CA LYS A 146 20.99 20.30 -14.86
C LYS A 146 19.56 20.76 -15.14
N VAL A 147 18.63 20.41 -14.24
CA VAL A 147 17.21 20.79 -14.34
C VAL A 147 16.98 22.18 -13.77
N TYR A 148 17.57 22.47 -12.62
CA TYR A 148 17.46 23.73 -11.91
C TYR A 148 18.77 24.50 -12.04
N LYS A 149 18.77 25.51 -12.91
CA LYS A 149 19.95 26.37 -13.13
C LYS A 149 20.26 27.15 -11.85
N ASP A 150 21.52 27.50 -11.68
CA ASP A 150 22.03 28.26 -10.51
C ASP A 150 21.85 27.51 -9.15
N THR A 151 21.80 26.20 -9.19
CA THR A 151 21.70 25.36 -7.98
C THR A 151 22.96 25.52 -7.12
N LYS A 152 22.76 25.82 -5.84
CA LYS A 152 23.82 25.78 -4.83
C LYS A 152 23.82 24.42 -4.14
N ILE A 153 24.91 23.66 -4.31
CA ILE A 153 25.09 22.36 -3.66
C ILE A 153 25.81 22.55 -2.33
N ILE A 154 25.22 22.06 -1.24
CA ILE A 154 25.78 22.08 0.11
C ILE A 154 25.90 20.64 0.58
N ARG A 155 27.09 20.20 0.99
CA ARG A 155 27.33 18.86 1.54
C ARG A 155 27.30 18.91 3.05
N LEU A 156 26.45 18.10 3.66
CA LEU A 156 26.34 17.93 5.10
C LEU A 156 27.13 16.69 5.51
N GLU A 157 28.39 16.85 5.89
CA GLU A 157 29.30 15.73 6.17
C GLU A 157 29.39 15.42 7.66
N LYS A 158 28.98 16.35 8.54
CA LYS A 158 28.97 16.11 9.98
C LYS A 158 27.76 15.27 10.38
N ASN A 159 28.03 14.10 10.95
CA ASN A 159 27.04 13.20 11.51
C ASN A 159 26.86 13.45 13.00
N TYR A 160 25.62 13.48 13.47
CA TYR A 160 25.24 13.72 14.88
C TYR A 160 24.54 12.50 15.51
N ARG A 161 24.39 11.42 14.76
CA ARG A 161 23.63 10.23 15.18
C ARG A 161 24.53 9.14 15.73
N SER A 162 25.64 8.88 15.03
CA SER A 162 26.43 7.66 15.20
C SER A 162 27.84 7.95 15.71
N THR A 163 28.41 6.98 16.43
CA THR A 163 29.80 6.99 16.85
C THR A 163 30.75 6.72 15.67
N GLN A 164 32.04 6.99 15.87
CA GLN A 164 33.05 6.88 14.81
C GLN A 164 33.18 5.45 14.26
N ASN A 165 33.09 4.42 15.10
CA ASN A 165 33.21 3.03 14.70
C ASN A 165 32.04 2.64 13.76
N ILE A 166 30.81 3.07 14.04
CA ILE A 166 29.65 2.85 13.16
C ILE A 166 29.86 3.52 11.81
N LEU A 167 30.29 4.80 11.80
CA LEU A 167 30.52 5.54 10.56
C LEU A 167 31.64 4.93 9.71
N SER A 168 32.69 4.42 10.34
CA SER A 168 33.81 3.78 9.64
C SER A 168 33.37 2.52 8.90
N VAL A 169 32.55 1.69 9.55
CA VAL A 169 32.01 0.47 8.93
C VAL A 169 31.06 0.84 7.79
N ALA A 170 30.13 1.78 8.00
CA ALA A 170 29.19 2.23 6.99
C ALA A 170 29.90 2.83 5.76
N SER A 171 30.90 3.68 5.98
CA SER A 171 31.69 4.28 4.90
C SER A 171 32.42 3.22 4.06
N LYS A 172 33.09 2.25 4.72
CA LYS A 172 33.76 1.16 4.02
C LYS A 172 32.80 0.27 3.23
N LEU A 173 31.60 0.05 3.74
CA LEU A 173 30.57 -0.73 3.03
C LEU A 173 30.12 0.00 1.77
N ILE A 174 29.83 1.30 1.86
CA ILE A 174 29.26 2.08 0.77
C ILE A 174 30.32 2.42 -0.32
N GLU A 175 31.59 2.39 -0.03
CA GLU A 175 32.68 2.59 -0.99
C GLU A 175 32.64 1.57 -2.14
N ASN A 176 31.99 0.42 -1.95
CA ASN A 176 31.78 -0.56 -3.04
C ASN A 176 30.82 -0.08 -4.13
N ASN A 177 30.03 0.97 -3.90
CA ASN A 177 29.14 1.55 -4.90
C ASN A 177 29.91 2.52 -5.82
N GLN A 178 29.77 2.35 -7.15
CA GLN A 178 30.55 3.11 -8.12
C GLN A 178 29.96 4.46 -8.54
N ASN A 179 28.64 4.64 -8.50
CA ASN A 179 27.97 5.84 -9.02
C ASN A 179 27.43 6.70 -7.87
N ARG A 180 28.35 7.36 -7.13
CA ARG A 180 28.01 8.20 -5.99
C ARG A 180 28.61 9.60 -6.14
N VAL A 181 27.93 10.58 -5.54
CA VAL A 181 28.46 11.97 -5.45
C VAL A 181 29.73 12.02 -4.59
N GLY A 182 29.86 11.08 -3.65
CA GLY A 182 30.98 10.98 -2.73
C GLY A 182 30.90 12.04 -1.62
N LYS A 183 30.96 11.57 -0.38
CA LYS A 183 31.08 12.39 0.83
C LYS A 183 31.85 11.59 1.88
N THR A 184 32.48 12.31 2.81
CA THR A 184 33.17 11.71 3.95
C THR A 184 32.47 12.11 5.22
N LEU A 185 31.70 11.18 5.81
CA LEU A 185 31.02 11.44 7.06
C LEU A 185 32.02 11.42 8.23
N TYR A 186 31.93 12.42 9.10
CA TYR A 186 32.67 12.49 10.34
C TYR A 186 31.76 12.83 11.51
N THR A 187 32.16 12.48 12.72
CA THR A 187 31.44 12.80 13.95
C THR A 187 32.37 13.38 15.01
N ASN A 188 31.78 14.14 15.91
CA ASN A 188 32.47 14.59 17.14
C ASN A 188 32.11 13.69 18.35
N HIS A 189 31.33 12.65 18.14
CA HIS A 189 31.09 11.65 19.17
C HIS A 189 32.34 10.80 19.41
N ASP A 190 32.39 10.13 20.57
CA ASP A 190 33.44 9.18 20.93
C ASP A 190 33.50 8.01 19.89
N GLU A 191 34.55 7.23 19.96
CA GLU A 191 34.74 6.07 19.10
C GLU A 191 33.55 5.09 19.19
N GLY A 192 33.00 4.93 20.40
CA GLY A 192 31.95 3.99 20.73
C GLY A 192 32.41 2.54 20.66
N ASP A 193 31.48 1.62 20.87
CA ASP A 193 31.76 0.19 20.81
C ASP A 193 32.01 -0.26 19.35
N LEU A 194 32.80 -1.34 19.23
CA LEU A 194 33.06 -1.96 17.93
C LEU A 194 31.78 -2.63 17.37
N VAL A 195 31.59 -2.54 16.07
CA VAL A 195 30.53 -3.27 15.39
C VAL A 195 30.86 -4.76 15.39
N THR A 196 29.97 -5.58 15.93
CA THR A 196 30.14 -7.03 16.04
C THR A 196 29.44 -7.73 14.86
N LEU A 197 30.12 -8.71 14.26
CA LEU A 197 29.55 -9.59 13.25
C LEU A 197 29.45 -11.01 13.79
N SER A 198 28.24 -11.55 13.88
CA SER A 198 27.98 -12.90 14.37
C SER A 198 27.34 -13.74 13.28
N CYS A 199 27.74 -15.01 13.20
CA CYS A 199 27.16 -16.00 12.28
C CYS A 199 26.53 -17.13 13.08
N PHE A 200 25.31 -17.49 12.73
CA PHE A 200 24.53 -18.53 13.40
C PHE A 200 24.25 -19.71 12.47
N ARG A 201 24.04 -20.89 13.04
CA ARG A 201 23.73 -22.11 12.27
C ARG A 201 22.31 -22.08 11.67
N ASN A 202 21.40 -21.46 12.36
CA ASN A 202 20.00 -21.33 11.97
C ASN A 202 19.37 -20.09 12.64
N VAL A 203 18.17 -19.72 12.18
CA VAL A 203 17.44 -18.54 12.65
C VAL A 203 17.01 -18.62 14.13
N LYS A 204 16.83 -19.85 14.66
CA LYS A 204 16.46 -20.05 16.08
C LYS A 204 17.63 -19.75 17.01
N ASP A 205 18.84 -20.17 16.64
CA ASP A 205 20.05 -19.87 17.39
C ASP A 205 20.32 -18.35 17.38
N GLU A 206 20.10 -17.69 16.22
CA GLU A 206 20.17 -16.23 16.10
C GLU A 206 19.18 -15.54 17.04
N ALA A 207 17.90 -15.93 17.01
CA ALA A 207 16.88 -15.34 17.85
C ALA A 207 17.11 -15.60 19.36
N ALA A 208 17.69 -16.76 19.70
CA ALA A 208 18.02 -17.10 21.07
C ALA A 208 19.14 -16.20 21.61
N GLU A 209 20.22 -16.03 20.86
CA GLU A 209 21.36 -15.20 21.23
C GLU A 209 20.98 -13.72 21.32
N ILE A 210 20.30 -13.20 20.29
CA ILE A 210 19.79 -11.82 20.30
C ILE A 210 18.85 -11.56 21.49
N GLY A 211 17.95 -12.53 21.80
CA GLY A 211 17.09 -12.42 22.97
C GLY A 211 17.88 -12.31 24.27
N SER A 212 18.93 -13.14 24.44
CA SER A 212 19.79 -13.11 25.63
C SER A 212 20.60 -11.82 25.72
N GLU A 213 21.10 -11.32 24.59
CA GLU A 213 21.79 -10.04 24.52
C GLU A 213 20.88 -8.87 24.92
N ILE A 214 19.63 -8.85 24.46
CA ILE A 214 18.65 -7.82 24.85
C ILE A 214 18.34 -7.89 26.35
N GLU A 215 18.23 -9.09 26.94
CA GLU A 215 18.06 -9.23 28.39
C GLU A 215 19.25 -8.61 29.18
N ASN A 216 20.46 -8.74 28.65
CA ASN A 216 21.66 -8.11 29.24
C ASN A 216 21.64 -6.60 29.03
N LEU A 217 21.38 -6.13 27.83
CA LEU A 217 21.34 -4.72 27.49
C LEU A 217 20.23 -3.96 28.25
N ASN A 218 19.12 -4.63 28.55
CA ASN A 218 18.00 -4.04 29.31
C ASN A 218 18.37 -3.66 30.75
N LYS A 219 19.51 -4.10 31.26
CA LYS A 219 20.06 -3.66 32.54
C LYS A 219 20.67 -2.26 32.47
N LEU A 220 21.04 -1.81 31.26
CA LEU A 220 21.74 -0.56 30.97
C LEU A 220 20.88 0.43 30.19
N TYR A 221 20.05 -0.09 29.27
CA TYR A 221 19.26 0.68 28.32
C TYR A 221 17.77 0.33 28.44
N SER A 222 16.91 1.28 28.19
CA SER A 222 15.48 1.02 28.04
C SER A 222 15.19 0.19 26.77
N LEU A 223 14.21 -0.71 26.81
CA LEU A 223 13.81 -1.50 25.64
C LEU A 223 13.38 -0.63 24.45
N ASN A 224 12.89 0.60 24.71
CA ASN A 224 12.55 1.56 23.65
C ASN A 224 13.77 2.11 22.91
N GLU A 225 14.98 1.91 23.41
CA GLU A 225 16.23 2.32 22.78
C GLU A 225 16.90 1.19 22.00
N ILE A 226 16.30 -0.01 22.03
CA ILE A 226 16.82 -1.20 21.34
C ILE A 226 15.94 -1.49 20.12
N ALA A 227 16.55 -1.66 18.96
CA ALA A 227 15.84 -2.02 17.71
C ALA A 227 16.52 -3.17 16.99
N ILE A 228 15.71 -4.07 16.44
CA ILE A 228 16.14 -5.13 15.52
C ILE A 228 15.68 -4.77 14.11
N LEU A 229 16.62 -4.66 13.19
CA LEU A 229 16.32 -4.40 11.79
C LEU A 229 16.33 -5.70 11.01
N VAL A 230 15.25 -5.98 10.30
CA VAL A 230 15.11 -7.18 9.45
C VAL A 230 14.90 -6.79 7.98
N ARG A 231 15.45 -7.58 7.07
CA ARG A 231 15.27 -7.33 5.63
C ARG A 231 13.86 -7.63 5.16
N ALA A 232 13.18 -8.57 5.78
CA ALA A 232 11.81 -8.98 5.42
C ALA A 232 11.03 -9.40 6.67
N ILE A 233 9.74 -9.09 6.69
CA ILE A 233 8.86 -9.30 7.86
C ILE A 233 8.82 -10.78 8.28
N PHE A 234 8.89 -11.74 7.35
CA PHE A 234 8.86 -13.16 7.73
C PHE A 234 10.02 -13.55 8.68
N GLN A 235 11.10 -12.78 8.71
CA GLN A 235 12.24 -13.02 9.61
C GLN A 235 11.90 -12.69 11.06
N THR A 236 10.85 -11.88 11.34
CA THR A 236 10.48 -11.52 12.71
C THR A 236 9.95 -12.71 13.51
N ARG A 237 9.42 -13.74 12.86
CA ARG A 237 8.72 -14.85 13.52
C ARG A 237 9.52 -15.53 14.62
N GLU A 238 10.76 -15.89 14.36
CA GLU A 238 11.61 -16.60 15.35
C GLU A 238 11.97 -15.67 16.51
N PHE A 239 12.14 -14.37 16.26
CA PHE A 239 12.32 -13.35 17.32
C PHE A 239 11.05 -13.23 18.16
N GLU A 240 9.87 -13.16 17.57
CA GLU A 240 8.58 -13.11 18.27
C GLU A 240 8.38 -14.34 19.16
N GLU A 241 8.60 -15.54 18.62
CA GLU A 241 8.52 -16.78 19.39
C GLU A 241 9.49 -16.80 20.59
N ARG A 242 10.72 -16.30 20.40
CA ARG A 242 11.71 -16.19 21.47
C ARG A 242 11.27 -15.18 22.52
N PHE A 243 10.83 -13.98 22.13
CA PHE A 243 10.44 -12.90 23.05
C PHE A 243 9.21 -13.28 23.87
N LEU A 244 8.22 -13.93 23.26
CA LEU A 244 7.08 -14.47 24.01
C LEU A 244 7.51 -15.50 25.06
N LYS A 245 8.47 -16.38 24.70
CA LYS A 245 8.98 -17.40 25.61
C LYS A 245 9.71 -16.84 26.85
N ILE A 246 10.44 -15.74 26.66
CA ILE A 246 11.19 -15.09 27.76
C ILE A 246 10.41 -13.93 28.40
N GLY A 247 9.19 -13.63 27.94
CA GLY A 247 8.38 -12.55 28.47
C GLY A 247 8.88 -11.14 28.11
N LEU A 248 9.65 -10.99 27.02
CA LEU A 248 10.21 -9.71 26.59
C LEU A 248 9.16 -8.94 25.77
N PRO A 249 8.72 -7.74 26.16
CA PRO A 249 7.79 -6.94 25.40
C PRO A 249 8.45 -6.40 24.12
N TYR A 250 7.74 -6.46 23.01
CA TYR A 250 8.24 -5.99 21.72
C TYR A 250 7.11 -5.37 20.87
N ARG A 251 7.49 -4.62 19.84
CA ARG A 251 6.59 -4.06 18.84
C ARG A 251 7.15 -4.27 17.44
N ILE A 252 6.34 -4.83 16.53
CA ILE A 252 6.71 -4.93 15.12
C ILE A 252 6.25 -3.66 14.38
N ILE A 253 7.20 -3.02 13.71
CA ILE A 253 6.94 -1.84 12.88
C ILE A 253 6.95 -2.28 11.41
N GLY A 254 5.94 -1.88 10.64
CA GLY A 254 5.81 -2.25 9.21
C GLY A 254 5.16 -3.61 8.96
N GLY A 255 4.54 -4.23 9.99
CA GLY A 255 3.64 -5.36 9.85
C GLY A 255 2.44 -5.04 8.96
N ILE A 256 1.51 -5.99 8.79
CA ILE A 256 0.27 -5.78 8.02
C ILE A 256 -0.41 -4.52 8.55
N LYS A 257 -0.49 -3.49 7.69
CA LYS A 257 -1.10 -2.22 8.07
C LYS A 257 -2.53 -2.48 8.56
N PHE A 258 -2.96 -1.76 9.57
CA PHE A 258 -4.29 -1.90 10.18
C PHE A 258 -5.41 -2.04 9.14
N TYR A 259 -5.44 -1.16 8.15
CA TYR A 259 -6.44 -1.18 7.06
C TYR A 259 -6.28 -2.32 6.04
N GLU A 260 -5.19 -3.09 6.11
CA GLU A 260 -4.97 -4.26 5.24
C GLU A 260 -5.45 -5.56 5.88
N ARG A 261 -5.78 -5.55 7.16
CA ARG A 261 -6.31 -6.70 7.89
C ARG A 261 -7.65 -7.14 7.31
N ALA A 262 -7.88 -8.44 7.22
CA ALA A 262 -9.05 -9.00 6.56
C ALA A 262 -10.36 -8.51 7.18
N GLU A 263 -10.45 -8.53 8.53
CA GLU A 263 -11.61 -8.07 9.29
C GLU A 263 -11.91 -6.59 9.09
N ILE A 264 -10.87 -5.75 8.99
CA ILE A 264 -11.02 -4.31 8.73
C ILE A 264 -11.51 -4.06 7.30
N LYS A 265 -10.94 -4.78 6.32
CA LYS A 265 -11.41 -4.72 4.94
C LYS A 265 -12.87 -5.17 4.79
N ASP A 266 -13.30 -6.17 5.57
CA ASP A 266 -14.69 -6.63 5.56
C ASP A 266 -15.61 -5.55 6.12
N CYS A 267 -15.28 -4.95 7.26
CA CYS A 267 -16.03 -3.83 7.85
C CYS A 267 -16.15 -2.65 6.87
N ILE A 268 -15.04 -2.24 6.27
CA ILE A 268 -15.02 -1.16 5.29
C ILE A 268 -15.88 -1.51 4.06
N ALA A 269 -15.83 -2.76 3.59
CA ALA A 269 -16.63 -3.19 2.44
C ALA A 269 -18.13 -3.12 2.73
N TYR A 270 -18.58 -3.48 3.93
CA TYR A 270 -19.96 -3.26 4.35
C TYR A 270 -20.36 -1.79 4.31
N LEU A 271 -19.56 -0.92 4.92
CA LEU A 271 -19.84 0.53 4.91
C LEU A 271 -19.85 1.10 3.49
N ARG A 272 -18.92 0.69 2.64
CA ARG A 272 -18.86 1.12 1.24
C ARG A 272 -20.09 0.70 0.45
N CYS A 273 -20.58 -0.53 0.62
CA CYS A 273 -21.82 -0.97 -0.03
C CYS A 273 -23.05 -0.17 0.41
N ILE A 274 -23.06 0.34 1.66
CA ILE A 274 -24.14 1.20 2.15
C ILE A 274 -24.06 2.57 1.50
N PHE A 275 -22.87 3.17 1.47
CA PHE A 275 -22.64 4.52 0.97
C PHE A 275 -22.65 4.58 -0.56
N GLN A 276 -22.07 3.58 -1.23
CA GLN A 276 -21.91 3.52 -2.68
C GLN A 276 -22.48 2.20 -3.25
N PRO A 277 -23.75 2.15 -3.65
CA PRO A 277 -24.41 0.91 -4.14
C PRO A 277 -23.79 0.29 -5.39
N GLN A 278 -22.94 1.03 -6.09
CA GLN A 278 -22.28 0.60 -7.33
C GLN A 278 -20.87 0.05 -7.10
N ASP A 279 -20.42 -0.04 -5.83
CA ASP A 279 -19.11 -0.63 -5.50
C ASP A 279 -19.16 -2.16 -5.56
N ASP A 280 -19.01 -2.68 -6.76
CA ASP A 280 -19.04 -4.12 -7.04
C ASP A 280 -17.96 -4.90 -6.31
N LEU A 281 -16.78 -4.30 -6.07
CA LEU A 281 -15.69 -4.97 -5.35
C LEU A 281 -16.05 -5.20 -3.89
N SER A 282 -16.61 -4.17 -3.25
CA SER A 282 -17.07 -4.27 -1.88
C SER A 282 -18.27 -5.22 -1.76
N PHE A 283 -19.18 -5.18 -2.71
CA PHE A 283 -20.33 -6.06 -2.74
C PHE A 283 -19.93 -7.53 -2.92
N GLU A 284 -19.05 -7.85 -3.88
CA GLU A 284 -18.51 -9.20 -4.07
C GLU A 284 -17.81 -9.72 -2.81
N ARG A 285 -17.10 -8.85 -2.09
CA ARG A 285 -16.41 -9.21 -0.85
C ARG A 285 -17.37 -9.62 0.25
N ILE A 286 -18.46 -8.90 0.45
CA ILE A 286 -19.41 -9.19 1.56
C ILE A 286 -20.45 -10.24 1.21
N LEU A 287 -20.61 -10.63 -0.05
CA LEU A 287 -21.66 -11.57 -0.51
C LEU A 287 -21.76 -12.83 0.36
N ASN A 288 -20.64 -13.46 0.66
CA ASN A 288 -20.58 -14.72 1.41
C ASN A 288 -19.74 -14.63 2.69
N VAL A 289 -19.59 -13.43 3.24
CA VAL A 289 -18.90 -13.16 4.51
C VAL A 289 -19.83 -12.34 5.40
N PRO A 290 -20.46 -12.97 6.44
CA PRO A 290 -20.48 -14.39 6.84
C PRO A 290 -21.05 -15.32 5.76
N LYS A 291 -20.88 -16.64 5.95
CA LYS A 291 -21.38 -17.64 4.98
C LYS A 291 -22.90 -17.57 4.82
N ARG A 292 -23.38 -17.36 3.57
CA ARG A 292 -24.81 -17.25 3.19
C ARG A 292 -25.23 -18.26 2.14
N SER A 293 -24.50 -19.36 2.02
CA SER A 293 -24.72 -20.37 0.98
C SER A 293 -24.61 -19.84 -0.46
N ILE A 294 -23.81 -18.78 -0.65
CA ILE A 294 -23.51 -18.19 -1.97
C ILE A 294 -22.15 -18.73 -2.41
N GLY A 295 -22.17 -19.70 -3.34
CA GLY A 295 -20.95 -20.30 -3.88
C GLY A 295 -20.43 -19.60 -5.14
N ASP A 296 -19.23 -20.00 -5.58
CA ASP A 296 -18.52 -19.39 -6.73
C ASP A 296 -19.35 -19.41 -8.02
N THR A 297 -20.14 -20.45 -8.26
CA THR A 297 -21.03 -20.52 -9.42
C THR A 297 -22.10 -19.43 -9.42
N THR A 298 -22.67 -19.12 -8.25
CA THR A 298 -23.65 -18.02 -8.13
C THR A 298 -22.98 -16.67 -8.32
N ILE A 299 -21.80 -16.49 -7.73
CA ILE A 299 -21.00 -15.25 -7.90
C ILE A 299 -20.67 -15.05 -9.38
N LYS A 300 -20.28 -16.11 -10.08
CA LYS A 300 -20.02 -16.05 -11.53
C LYS A 300 -21.27 -15.65 -12.30
N ASN A 301 -22.42 -16.26 -12.03
CA ASN A 301 -23.70 -15.93 -12.72
C ASN A 301 -24.10 -14.46 -12.51
N ILE A 302 -23.91 -13.93 -11.29
CA ILE A 302 -24.17 -12.51 -10.97
C ILE A 302 -23.24 -11.61 -11.78
N ASN A 303 -21.94 -11.93 -11.83
CA ASN A 303 -20.93 -11.18 -12.61
C ASN A 303 -21.25 -11.21 -14.11
N ASP A 304 -21.61 -12.37 -14.65
CA ASP A 304 -21.94 -12.53 -16.09
C ASP A 304 -23.21 -11.72 -16.44
N TYR A 305 -24.24 -11.78 -15.59
CA TYR A 305 -25.46 -11.01 -15.77
C TYR A 305 -25.19 -9.48 -15.71
N ALA A 306 -24.42 -9.04 -14.72
CA ALA A 306 -24.05 -7.64 -14.57
C ALA A 306 -23.29 -7.13 -15.80
N LYS A 307 -22.33 -7.92 -16.31
CA LYS A 307 -21.53 -7.59 -17.50
C LYS A 307 -22.40 -7.49 -18.76
N GLN A 308 -23.33 -8.44 -18.94
CA GLN A 308 -24.23 -8.46 -20.11
C GLN A 308 -25.20 -7.28 -20.13
N ASN A 309 -25.68 -6.85 -18.96
CA ASN A 309 -26.70 -5.81 -18.84
C ASN A 309 -26.15 -4.43 -18.44
N GLY A 310 -24.83 -4.29 -18.31
CA GLY A 310 -24.18 -3.02 -17.93
C GLY A 310 -24.64 -2.46 -16.59
N CYS A 311 -24.93 -3.31 -15.60
CA CYS A 311 -25.43 -2.91 -14.29
C CYS A 311 -24.53 -3.39 -13.15
N SER A 312 -24.70 -2.84 -11.94
CA SER A 312 -23.94 -3.27 -10.77
C SER A 312 -24.31 -4.68 -10.32
N LEU A 313 -23.40 -5.33 -9.56
CA LEU A 313 -23.65 -6.67 -9.01
C LEU A 313 -24.86 -6.72 -8.08
N GLU A 314 -25.14 -5.63 -7.36
CA GLU A 314 -26.32 -5.52 -6.50
C GLU A 314 -27.61 -5.53 -7.34
N VAL A 315 -27.65 -4.76 -8.43
CA VAL A 315 -28.80 -4.71 -9.35
C VAL A 315 -28.97 -6.05 -10.04
N ALA A 316 -27.88 -6.64 -10.53
CA ALA A 316 -27.88 -7.99 -11.13
C ALA A 316 -28.42 -9.04 -10.16
N SER A 317 -28.02 -8.97 -8.90
CA SER A 317 -28.50 -9.89 -7.85
C SER A 317 -30.01 -9.77 -7.63
N LYS A 318 -30.56 -8.55 -7.58
CA LYS A 318 -32.00 -8.33 -7.46
C LYS A 318 -32.77 -8.91 -8.63
N LYS A 319 -32.31 -8.63 -9.86
CA LYS A 319 -32.95 -9.14 -11.08
C LYS A 319 -32.92 -10.66 -11.20
N LEU A 320 -31.79 -11.28 -10.90
CA LEU A 320 -31.69 -12.75 -10.89
C LEU A 320 -32.59 -13.43 -9.85
N ILE A 321 -32.87 -12.76 -8.73
CA ILE A 321 -33.84 -13.22 -7.73
C ILE A 321 -35.27 -13.12 -8.29
N GLU A 322 -35.62 -11.99 -8.90
CA GLU A 322 -36.94 -11.75 -9.53
C GLU A 322 -37.21 -12.73 -10.66
N GLU A 323 -36.21 -13.01 -11.47
CA GLU A 323 -36.29 -13.98 -12.59
C GLU A 323 -36.22 -15.45 -12.15
N ASN A 324 -36.14 -15.73 -10.84
CA ASN A 324 -36.01 -17.07 -10.28
C ASN A 324 -34.82 -17.90 -10.81
N LYS A 325 -33.74 -17.24 -11.22
CA LYS A 325 -32.51 -17.85 -11.74
C LYS A 325 -31.50 -18.26 -10.65
N ILE A 326 -31.87 -18.12 -9.38
CA ILE A 326 -31.03 -18.45 -8.22
C ILE A 326 -31.68 -19.60 -7.43
N LYS A 327 -30.86 -20.54 -6.98
CA LYS A 327 -31.32 -21.68 -6.16
C LYS A 327 -32.01 -21.21 -4.88
N PRO A 328 -33.07 -21.89 -4.40
CA PRO A 328 -33.88 -21.44 -3.25
C PRO A 328 -33.06 -21.11 -2.00
N LYS A 329 -32.11 -21.97 -1.61
CA LYS A 329 -31.25 -21.75 -0.44
C LYS A 329 -30.38 -20.51 -0.56
N THR A 330 -29.80 -20.27 -1.72
CA THR A 330 -28.98 -19.10 -2.03
C THR A 330 -29.83 -17.84 -2.13
N LYS A 331 -31.05 -17.95 -2.67
CA LYS A 331 -32.02 -16.86 -2.77
C LYS A 331 -32.33 -16.25 -1.40
N ILE A 332 -32.54 -17.09 -0.37
CA ILE A 332 -32.81 -16.64 1.00
C ILE A 332 -31.65 -15.77 1.53
N GLY A 333 -30.41 -16.29 1.47
CA GLY A 333 -29.24 -15.58 1.96
C GLY A 333 -28.96 -14.27 1.21
N LEU A 334 -29.12 -14.28 -0.10
CA LEU A 334 -28.91 -13.10 -0.96
C LEU A 334 -30.00 -12.03 -0.73
N SER A 335 -31.27 -12.44 -0.65
CA SER A 335 -32.39 -11.53 -0.34
C SER A 335 -32.24 -10.89 1.04
N SER A 336 -31.82 -11.67 2.03
CA SER A 336 -31.53 -11.16 3.37
C SER A 336 -30.47 -10.06 3.35
N LEU A 337 -29.35 -10.30 2.66
CA LEU A 337 -28.29 -9.29 2.54
C LEU A 337 -28.78 -8.00 1.84
N LEU A 338 -29.52 -8.13 0.74
CA LEU A 338 -30.05 -6.98 0.01
C LEU A 338 -31.04 -6.15 0.83
N ASN A 339 -31.88 -6.82 1.63
CA ASN A 339 -32.82 -6.16 2.52
C ASN A 339 -32.08 -5.41 3.66
N LEU A 340 -31.03 -6.01 4.22
CA LEU A 340 -30.19 -5.37 5.23
C LEU A 340 -29.47 -4.14 4.67
N LEU A 341 -28.89 -4.24 3.48
CA LEU A 341 -28.26 -3.07 2.81
C LEU A 341 -29.25 -1.92 2.61
N GLN A 342 -30.49 -2.23 2.20
CA GLN A 342 -31.51 -1.22 2.04
C GLN A 342 -31.94 -0.59 3.38
N LYS A 343 -32.06 -1.39 4.43
CA LYS A 343 -32.34 -0.92 5.80
C LYS A 343 -31.25 0.03 6.28
N TRP A 344 -29.97 -0.39 6.20
CA TRP A 344 -28.84 0.41 6.67
C TRP A 344 -28.67 1.72 5.90
N ARG A 345 -29.02 1.76 4.61
CA ARG A 345 -29.08 3.01 3.83
C ARG A 345 -30.16 3.97 4.35
N ASN A 346 -31.28 3.43 4.79
CA ASN A 346 -32.32 4.25 5.40
C ASN A 346 -31.85 4.79 6.77
N ASP A 347 -31.20 3.96 7.58
CA ASP A 347 -30.62 4.35 8.87
C ASP A 347 -29.57 5.48 8.68
N LEU A 348 -28.73 5.37 7.65
CA LEU A 348 -27.77 6.42 7.28
C LEU A 348 -28.47 7.74 6.91
N LYS A 349 -29.56 7.69 6.12
CA LYS A 349 -30.34 8.89 5.78
C LYS A 349 -30.96 9.56 6.99
N ASN A 350 -31.31 8.79 8.01
CA ASN A 350 -31.87 9.28 9.28
C ASN A 350 -30.79 9.82 10.24
N LYS A 351 -29.56 10.08 9.75
CA LYS A 351 -28.41 10.64 10.49
C LYS A 351 -27.96 9.81 11.69
N THR A 352 -28.09 8.49 11.63
CA THR A 352 -27.48 7.61 12.61
C THR A 352 -25.98 7.83 12.68
N ASN A 353 -25.41 7.94 13.88
CA ASN A 353 -23.97 8.11 14.08
C ASN A 353 -23.20 6.94 13.44
N HIS A 354 -22.14 7.24 12.71
CA HIS A 354 -21.36 6.25 11.94
C HIS A 354 -20.81 5.12 12.80
N ASN A 355 -20.37 5.37 14.04
CA ASN A 355 -19.90 4.31 14.94
C ASN A 355 -21.03 3.35 15.34
N LYS A 356 -22.21 3.89 15.61
CA LYS A 356 -23.40 3.09 15.89
C LYS A 356 -23.86 2.30 14.67
N LEU A 357 -23.78 2.92 13.48
CA LEU A 357 -24.14 2.24 12.24
C LEU A 357 -23.23 1.05 11.98
N LEU A 358 -21.92 1.19 12.14
CA LEU A 358 -21.00 0.05 11.99
C LEU A 358 -21.32 -1.10 12.94
N GLN A 359 -21.58 -0.80 14.21
CA GLN A 359 -21.95 -1.82 15.18
C GLN A 359 -23.25 -2.55 14.80
N ILE A 360 -24.29 -1.82 14.40
CA ILE A 360 -25.56 -2.40 13.90
C ILE A 360 -25.31 -3.30 12.71
N VAL A 361 -24.52 -2.84 11.74
CA VAL A 361 -24.17 -3.59 10.52
C VAL A 361 -23.47 -4.91 10.85
N LEU A 362 -22.50 -4.89 11.76
CA LEU A 362 -21.72 -6.07 12.14
C LEU A 362 -22.55 -7.09 12.92
N ASP A 363 -23.46 -6.62 13.77
CA ASP A 363 -24.35 -7.49 14.56
C ASP A 363 -25.46 -8.08 13.67
N GLU A 364 -26.17 -7.25 12.89
CA GLU A 364 -27.27 -7.70 12.04
C GLU A 364 -26.81 -8.57 10.85
N SER A 365 -25.61 -8.33 10.32
CA SER A 365 -25.02 -9.18 9.29
C SER A 365 -24.61 -10.57 9.78
N GLY A 366 -24.50 -10.76 11.11
CA GLY A 366 -23.96 -11.94 11.77
C GLY A 366 -22.43 -11.99 11.75
N TYR A 367 -21.74 -10.89 11.41
CA TYR A 367 -20.27 -10.85 11.34
C TYR A 367 -19.64 -10.95 12.73
N SER A 368 -20.17 -10.18 13.68
CA SER A 368 -19.73 -10.27 15.09
C SER A 368 -19.90 -11.67 15.66
N GLU A 369 -21.02 -12.34 15.35
CA GLU A 369 -21.28 -13.69 15.80
C GLU A 369 -20.34 -14.72 15.15
N MET A 370 -20.05 -14.58 13.86
CA MET A 370 -19.10 -15.43 13.13
C MET A 370 -17.71 -15.42 13.79
N LEU A 371 -17.22 -14.26 14.24
CA LEU A 371 -15.94 -14.15 14.93
C LEU A 371 -15.98 -14.71 16.34
N LYS A 372 -17.07 -14.50 17.09
CA LYS A 372 -17.25 -15.02 18.46
C LYS A 372 -17.37 -16.54 18.51
N ASN A 373 -17.93 -17.17 17.48
CA ASN A 373 -18.17 -18.62 17.44
C ASN A 373 -16.89 -19.44 17.22
N LYS A 374 -15.81 -18.84 16.78
CA LYS A 374 -14.48 -19.45 16.71
C LYS A 374 -13.65 -18.97 17.89
N LYS A 375 -13.63 -19.72 18.97
CA LYS A 375 -12.82 -19.45 20.17
C LYS A 375 -11.35 -19.77 19.91
N ASP A 376 -10.66 -18.89 19.19
CA ASP A 376 -9.20 -18.90 19.04
C ASP A 376 -8.65 -17.47 19.28
N LEU A 377 -7.41 -17.40 19.75
CA LEU A 377 -6.71 -16.13 20.02
C LEU A 377 -6.70 -15.18 18.79
N GLU A 378 -6.74 -15.75 17.59
CA GLU A 378 -6.75 -14.95 16.36
C GLU A 378 -8.06 -14.18 16.20
N ASN A 379 -9.20 -14.78 16.53
CA ASN A 379 -10.49 -14.10 16.41
C ASN A 379 -10.74 -13.11 17.56
N GLU A 380 -10.17 -13.32 18.74
CA GLU A 380 -10.17 -12.30 19.80
C GLU A 380 -9.41 -11.05 19.36
N ASN A 381 -8.23 -11.21 18.80
CA ASN A 381 -7.45 -10.10 18.22
C ASN A 381 -8.21 -9.39 17.08
N ARG A 382 -8.95 -10.13 16.24
CA ARG A 382 -9.78 -9.54 15.19
C ARG A 382 -10.92 -8.69 15.74
N LEU A 383 -11.55 -9.13 16.82
CA LEU A 383 -12.60 -8.35 17.51
C LEU A 383 -12.05 -7.06 18.13
N GLU A 384 -10.83 -7.10 18.70
CA GLU A 384 -10.17 -5.91 19.20
C GLU A 384 -9.83 -4.93 18.07
N ASN A 385 -9.30 -5.42 16.96
CA ASN A 385 -9.04 -4.61 15.77
C ASN A 385 -10.31 -3.89 15.25
N ILE A 386 -11.45 -4.55 15.31
CA ILE A 386 -12.74 -3.96 14.91
C ILE A 386 -13.20 -2.88 15.90
N LYS A 387 -12.89 -3.02 17.19
CA LYS A 387 -13.19 -1.97 18.18
C LYS A 387 -12.33 -0.72 18.00
N GLU A 388 -11.12 -0.91 17.49
CA GLU A 388 -10.21 0.19 17.18
C GLU A 388 -10.63 0.97 15.92
N LEU A 389 -11.32 0.31 14.96
CA LEU A 389 -11.86 0.93 13.75
C LEU A 389 -13.01 1.88 14.07
#